data_ecb7857ec3b6bc93e7b5de3d4d92423b
#
_entry.id   ecb7857ec3b6bc93e7b5de3d4d92423b
#
_cell.length_a   1.000
_cell.length_b   1.000
_cell.length_c   1.000
_cell.angle_alpha   90.00
_cell.angle_beta   90.00
_cell.angle_gamma   90.00
#
_symmetry.space_group_name_H-M   'P 1'
#
loop_
_entity.id
_entity.type
_entity.pdbx_description
1 polymer ?
#
loop_
_entity_poly.entity_id
_entity_poly.type
_entity_poly.pdbx_seq_one_letter_code
_entity_poly.pdbx_strand_id
1 'polypeptide(L)'
;MKRILLLSLVFVFSLCACSKQSRQPPEPTVQPIHSPLTLSAEEDALMLCCEENRALLAVGHRNGAQEGPLHNTDYLLRWNYADGTSDKVPIQSQAYITSAVFDKADLLYVDYEAADARIAWSLIRCTEAEKTTLASGQADSYDRVPALFTLDKQPMYLLAEDSGLSVCRVDGSKVSTVLTVPDCTMPGPVTVCSNGTQYAFLAAVNGAAYGTVFICDGSGILRQKELSKPVTTFAITDDYVVCGLGAPDTDAFSYETILIGNGNTTTADSATPMWRLAGSGHSCLYVDGAFAPHIFYPNTQQTDTLTINTDTAAYQNWPTLFFSDGAGGYLAQMDIDNTDYFWHIAA
;
A
#
# COMPACT_ATOMS: atom_id res chain seq x y z
N MET A 1 -61.41 -22.23 -9.29
CA MET A 1 -60.51 -21.13 -9.64
C MET A 1 -59.55 -20.70 -8.52
N LYS A 2 -59.84 -20.88 -7.21
CA LYS A 2 -58.93 -20.48 -6.09
C LYS A 2 -57.68 -21.37 -5.88
N ARG A 3 -57.64 -22.59 -6.41
CA ARG A 3 -56.50 -23.51 -6.21
C ARG A 3 -55.38 -23.35 -7.26
N ILE A 4 -55.66 -22.75 -8.39
CA ILE A 4 -54.68 -22.54 -9.48
C ILE A 4 -53.84 -21.26 -9.19
N LEU A 5 -54.42 -20.30 -8.48
CA LEU A 5 -53.69 -19.06 -8.13
C LEU A 5 -52.61 -19.26 -7.04
N LEU A 6 -52.77 -20.29 -6.19
CA LEU A 6 -51.82 -20.61 -5.13
C LEU A 6 -50.55 -21.31 -5.66
N LEU A 7 -50.70 -22.12 -6.72
CA LEU A 7 -49.58 -22.80 -7.35
C LEU A 7 -48.69 -21.87 -8.19
N SER A 8 -49.26 -20.84 -8.80
CA SER A 8 -48.52 -19.86 -9.57
C SER A 8 -47.71 -18.90 -8.66
N LEU A 9 -48.18 -18.64 -7.43
CA LEU A 9 -47.46 -17.78 -6.49
C LEU A 9 -46.21 -18.48 -5.89
N VAL A 10 -46.30 -19.81 -5.66
CA VAL A 10 -45.15 -20.59 -5.15
C VAL A 10 -44.07 -20.75 -6.25
N PHE A 11 -44.43 -20.81 -7.52
CA PHE A 11 -43.48 -20.90 -8.62
C PHE A 11 -42.73 -19.58 -8.87
N VAL A 12 -43.35 -18.43 -8.63
CA VAL A 12 -42.69 -17.13 -8.77
C VAL A 12 -41.70 -16.87 -7.64
N PHE A 13 -41.98 -17.32 -6.42
CA PHE A 13 -41.04 -17.23 -5.31
C PHE A 13 -39.84 -18.19 -5.42
N SER A 14 -40.01 -19.33 -6.12
CA SER A 14 -38.91 -20.29 -6.37
C SER A 14 -37.93 -19.80 -7.44
N LEU A 15 -38.37 -18.90 -8.34
CA LEU A 15 -37.50 -18.33 -9.37
C LEU A 15 -36.74 -17.09 -8.91
N CYS A 16 -37.16 -16.45 -7.80
CA CYS A 16 -36.40 -15.37 -7.17
C CYS A 16 -35.28 -15.85 -6.19
N ALA A 17 -35.22 -17.16 -5.94
CA ALA A 17 -34.12 -17.80 -5.21
C ALA A 17 -32.90 -18.15 -6.12
N CYS A 18 -32.92 -17.62 -7.36
CA CYS A 18 -31.80 -17.80 -8.28
C CYS A 18 -30.59 -17.01 -7.87
N SER A 19 -29.65 -17.78 -7.39
CA SER A 19 -28.22 -17.63 -7.63
C SER A 19 -27.66 -16.21 -7.44
N LYS A 20 -27.19 -15.93 -6.25
CA LYS A 20 -25.87 -15.29 -6.19
C LYS A 20 -24.90 -16.25 -6.90
N GLN A 21 -24.89 -16.24 -8.23
CA GLN A 21 -23.71 -16.68 -8.95
C GLN A 21 -22.58 -15.79 -8.41
N SER A 22 -21.71 -16.36 -7.60
CA SER A 22 -20.39 -15.77 -7.39
C SER A 22 -19.83 -15.61 -8.80
N ARG A 23 -19.86 -14.40 -9.33
CA ARG A 23 -19.12 -14.09 -10.56
C ARG A 23 -17.70 -14.46 -10.23
N GLN A 24 -17.17 -15.42 -10.95
CA GLN A 24 -15.76 -15.72 -10.90
C GLN A 24 -15.04 -14.39 -11.16
N PRO A 25 -14.04 -14.02 -10.36
CA PRO A 25 -13.26 -12.81 -10.63
C PRO A 25 -12.80 -12.81 -12.09
N PRO A 26 -12.72 -11.66 -12.76
CA PRO A 26 -12.14 -11.60 -14.09
C PRO A 26 -10.72 -12.15 -14.02
N GLU A 27 -10.29 -12.83 -15.07
CA GLU A 27 -8.90 -13.32 -15.15
C GLU A 27 -7.96 -12.12 -15.15
N PRO A 28 -6.96 -12.08 -14.23
CA PRO A 28 -6.05 -10.97 -14.14
C PRO A 28 -5.20 -10.83 -15.40
N THR A 29 -5.00 -9.61 -15.85
CA THR A 29 -4.18 -9.32 -17.04
C THR A 29 -2.95 -8.52 -16.65
N VAL A 30 -1.78 -8.92 -17.18
CA VAL A 30 -0.51 -8.25 -16.99
C VAL A 30 -0.10 -7.59 -18.30
N GLN A 31 0.06 -6.27 -18.28
CA GLN A 31 0.42 -5.50 -19.47
C GLN A 31 1.70 -4.70 -19.21
N PRO A 32 2.72 -4.83 -20.07
CA PRO A 32 3.88 -3.95 -19.99
C PRO A 32 3.45 -2.50 -20.29
N ILE A 33 4.06 -1.57 -19.59
CA ILE A 33 3.88 -0.14 -19.89
C ILE A 33 4.63 0.17 -21.18
N HIS A 34 3.88 0.48 -22.24
CA HIS A 34 4.46 0.73 -23.58
C HIS A 34 5.17 2.08 -23.71
N SER A 35 4.98 2.97 -22.76
CA SER A 35 5.68 4.25 -22.68
C SER A 35 6.73 4.18 -21.58
N PRO A 36 7.87 3.51 -21.82
CA PRO A 36 8.86 3.26 -20.77
C PRO A 36 9.39 4.59 -20.23
N LEU A 37 9.56 4.62 -18.92
CA LEU A 37 10.29 5.69 -18.27
C LEU A 37 11.74 5.61 -18.73
N THR A 38 12.25 6.69 -19.32
CA THR A 38 13.65 6.76 -19.75
C THR A 38 14.45 7.48 -18.67
N LEU A 39 15.20 6.73 -17.90
CA LEU A 39 16.23 7.23 -16.99
C LEU A 39 17.61 7.11 -17.63
N SER A 40 18.58 7.88 -17.16
CA SER A 40 19.97 7.67 -17.55
C SER A 40 20.50 6.37 -16.91
N ALA A 41 21.56 5.80 -17.47
CA ALA A 41 22.17 4.56 -16.94
C ALA A 41 22.75 4.72 -15.52
N GLU A 42 22.94 5.95 -15.07
CA GLU A 42 23.44 6.30 -13.74
C GLU A 42 22.32 6.62 -12.75
N GLU A 43 21.08 6.68 -13.18
CA GLU A 43 19.92 6.96 -12.35
C GLU A 43 19.21 5.67 -11.94
N ASP A 44 18.63 5.70 -10.75
CA ASP A 44 17.82 4.66 -10.16
C ASP A 44 16.53 5.28 -9.63
N ALA A 45 15.41 4.57 -9.76
CA ALA A 45 14.11 5.05 -9.36
C ALA A 45 13.46 4.14 -8.32
N LEU A 46 12.84 4.74 -7.32
CA LEU A 46 12.03 4.07 -6.32
C LEU A 46 10.60 4.61 -6.41
N MET A 47 9.64 3.78 -6.74
CA MET A 47 8.24 4.17 -6.74
C MET A 47 7.76 4.43 -5.32
N LEU A 48 7.17 5.61 -5.08
CA LEU A 48 6.68 6.05 -3.77
C LEU A 48 5.17 5.92 -3.62
N CYS A 49 4.43 6.23 -4.69
CA CYS A 49 2.98 6.06 -4.75
C CYS A 49 2.51 6.00 -6.20
N CYS A 50 1.27 5.51 -6.35
CA CYS A 50 0.57 5.46 -7.62
C CYS A 50 -0.87 5.94 -7.42
N GLU A 51 -1.42 6.66 -8.37
CA GLU A 51 -2.81 7.12 -8.37
C GLU A 51 -3.30 7.22 -9.82
N GLU A 52 -4.32 6.46 -10.17
CA GLU A 52 -4.86 6.36 -11.53
C GLU A 52 -3.75 6.06 -12.56
N ASN A 53 -3.44 7.00 -13.45
CA ASN A 53 -2.41 6.85 -14.48
C ASN A 53 -1.09 7.55 -14.13
N ARG A 54 -0.90 7.91 -12.86
CA ARG A 54 0.25 8.67 -12.40
C ARG A 54 1.03 7.89 -11.36
N ALA A 55 2.34 7.94 -11.44
CA ALA A 55 3.23 7.47 -10.40
C ALA A 55 4.17 8.59 -9.96
N LEU A 56 4.58 8.56 -8.71
CA LEU A 56 5.62 9.40 -8.16
C LEU A 56 6.82 8.53 -7.82
N LEU A 57 7.97 8.91 -8.35
CA LEU A 57 9.21 8.19 -8.14
C LEU A 57 10.24 9.10 -7.45
N ALA A 58 10.98 8.55 -6.51
CA ALA A 58 12.21 9.13 -6.02
C ALA A 58 13.34 8.68 -6.94
N VAL A 59 14.04 9.62 -7.56
CA VAL A 59 15.13 9.32 -8.49
C VAL A 59 16.43 9.80 -7.89
N GLY A 60 17.42 8.94 -7.86
CA GLY A 60 18.74 9.20 -7.35
C GLY A 60 19.84 8.59 -8.20
N HIS A 61 21.08 8.81 -7.81
CA HIS A 61 22.24 8.22 -8.47
C HIS A 61 22.40 6.76 -8.07
N ARG A 62 22.58 5.91 -9.06
CA ARG A 62 22.93 4.51 -8.90
C ARG A 62 24.38 4.38 -8.45
N ASN A 63 24.61 4.52 -7.16
CA ASN A 63 25.92 4.25 -6.58
C ASN A 63 26.08 2.75 -6.40
N GLY A 64 27.11 2.15 -7.01
CA GLY A 64 27.36 0.71 -7.06
C GLY A 64 27.63 -0.02 -5.73
N ALA A 65 27.24 0.57 -4.59
CA ALA A 65 27.31 -0.02 -3.27
C ALA A 65 26.31 0.67 -2.31
N GLN A 66 25.06 0.80 -2.69
CA GLN A 66 24.03 1.18 -1.69
C GLN A 66 23.64 -0.07 -0.89
N GLU A 67 24.31 -0.23 0.24
CA GLU A 67 23.90 -1.19 1.25
C GLU A 67 22.71 -0.58 2.03
N GLY A 68 21.50 -1.08 1.78
CA GLY A 68 20.36 -0.78 2.63
C GLY A 68 19.12 -0.24 1.89
N PRO A 69 18.00 -0.07 2.62
CA PRO A 69 16.71 0.35 2.05
C PRO A 69 16.63 1.86 1.72
N LEU A 70 17.73 2.59 1.88
CA LEU A 70 17.75 4.04 1.79
C LEU A 70 18.17 4.47 0.38
N HIS A 71 17.20 4.93 -0.39
CA HIS A 71 17.42 5.52 -1.69
C HIS A 71 17.74 7.01 -1.54
N ASN A 72 18.98 7.40 -1.86
CA ASN A 72 19.35 8.81 -1.88
C ASN A 72 18.68 9.50 -3.07
N THR A 73 17.79 10.44 -2.80
CA THR A 73 16.92 11.07 -3.79
C THR A 73 17.51 12.40 -4.23
N ASP A 74 17.76 12.56 -5.51
CA ASP A 74 18.21 13.81 -6.13
C ASP A 74 17.04 14.68 -6.58
N TYR A 75 15.95 14.06 -7.06
CA TYR A 75 14.71 14.72 -7.44
C TYR A 75 13.53 13.76 -7.37
N LEU A 76 12.32 14.31 -7.31
CA LEU A 76 11.10 13.52 -7.52
C LEU A 76 10.71 13.61 -9.00
N LEU A 77 10.15 12.52 -9.52
CA LEU A 77 9.66 12.43 -10.87
C LEU A 77 8.16 12.12 -10.85
N ARG A 78 7.35 13.05 -11.35
CA ARG A 78 5.95 12.78 -11.67
C ARG A 78 5.91 12.12 -13.04
N TRP A 79 5.35 10.94 -13.13
CA TRP A 79 5.27 10.20 -14.38
C TRP A 79 3.82 9.80 -14.67
N ASN A 80 3.32 10.19 -15.83
CA ASN A 80 2.07 9.69 -16.37
C ASN A 80 2.39 8.48 -17.26
N TYR A 81 2.13 7.28 -16.76
CA TYR A 81 2.48 6.07 -17.49
C TYR A 81 1.49 5.70 -18.61
N ALA A 82 0.35 6.38 -18.74
CA ALA A 82 -0.58 6.19 -19.84
C ALA A 82 -0.07 6.86 -21.15
N ASP A 83 0.57 8.00 -21.05
CA ASP A 83 1.08 8.76 -22.21
C ASP A 83 2.61 8.93 -22.23
N GLY A 84 3.30 8.47 -21.18
CA GLY A 84 4.76 8.54 -21.05
C GLY A 84 5.31 9.92 -20.68
N THR A 85 4.46 10.90 -20.41
CA THR A 85 4.95 12.23 -20.01
C THR A 85 5.50 12.21 -18.61
N SER A 86 6.57 12.96 -18.36
CA SER A 86 7.17 13.08 -17.05
C SER A 86 7.65 14.48 -16.75
N ASP A 87 7.66 14.82 -15.47
CA ASP A 87 8.05 16.13 -14.99
C ASP A 87 8.92 16.01 -13.73
N LYS A 88 10.10 16.64 -13.76
CA LYS A 88 11.06 16.63 -12.66
C LYS A 88 10.69 17.69 -11.63
N VAL A 89 10.52 17.25 -10.40
CA VAL A 89 10.31 18.10 -9.24
C VAL A 89 11.61 18.14 -8.43
N PRO A 90 12.38 19.24 -8.47
CA PRO A 90 13.63 19.32 -7.73
C PRO A 90 13.37 19.30 -6.23
N ILE A 91 14.19 18.57 -5.47
CA ILE A 91 14.20 18.61 -4.00
C ILE A 91 15.31 19.54 -3.48
N GLN A 92 15.23 19.95 -2.20
CA GLN A 92 16.16 20.96 -1.67
C GLN A 92 17.53 20.41 -1.26
N SER A 93 17.61 19.11 -0.97
CA SER A 93 18.84 18.46 -0.52
C SER A 93 18.87 17.01 -1.00
N GLN A 94 20.02 16.36 -0.86
CA GLN A 94 20.12 14.90 -0.97
C GLN A 94 19.38 14.29 0.20
N ALA A 95 18.08 14.12 0.05
CA ALA A 95 17.19 13.67 1.08
C ALA A 95 16.85 12.19 0.89
N TYR A 96 16.48 11.56 1.98
CA TYR A 96 15.87 10.24 1.92
C TYR A 96 14.36 10.42 1.96
N ILE A 97 13.68 9.97 0.90
CA ILE A 97 12.23 10.08 0.77
C ILE A 97 11.65 8.68 0.65
N THR A 98 10.86 8.27 1.64
CA THR A 98 10.24 6.94 1.66
C THR A 98 8.72 6.98 1.58
N SER A 99 8.13 8.17 1.69
CA SER A 99 6.68 8.32 1.68
C SER A 99 6.29 9.62 1.00
N ALA A 100 5.39 9.51 0.04
CA ALA A 100 4.86 10.66 -0.69
C ALA A 100 3.43 10.38 -1.18
N VAL A 101 2.66 11.43 -1.41
CA VAL A 101 1.31 11.36 -1.99
C VAL A 101 1.07 12.55 -2.90
N PHE A 102 0.15 12.39 -3.85
CA PHE A 102 -0.41 13.50 -4.61
C PHE A 102 -1.43 14.28 -3.76
N ASP A 103 -1.45 15.59 -3.90
CA ASP A 103 -2.50 16.47 -3.42
C ASP A 103 -2.97 17.32 -4.60
N LYS A 104 -3.83 16.74 -5.43
CA LYS A 104 -4.29 17.32 -6.71
C LYS A 104 -3.13 17.55 -7.68
N ALA A 105 -2.71 18.80 -7.89
CA ALA A 105 -1.54 19.19 -8.70
C ALA A 105 -0.25 19.24 -7.88
N ASP A 106 -0.36 19.35 -6.56
CA ASP A 106 0.77 19.45 -5.64
C ASP A 106 1.26 18.06 -5.20
N LEU A 107 2.40 18.03 -4.53
CA LEU A 107 2.97 16.84 -3.89
C LEU A 107 3.18 17.10 -2.41
N LEU A 108 2.96 16.07 -1.59
CA LEU A 108 3.45 16.01 -0.23
C LEU A 108 4.44 14.85 -0.13
N TYR A 109 5.54 15.08 0.55
CA TYR A 109 6.51 14.04 0.84
C TYR A 109 7.13 14.24 2.22
N VAL A 110 7.60 13.15 2.81
CA VAL A 110 8.39 13.17 4.03
C VAL A 110 9.86 13.03 3.65
N ASP A 111 10.60 14.06 3.98
CA ASP A 111 12.05 14.15 3.85
C ASP A 111 12.67 13.87 5.22
N TYR A 112 13.75 13.10 5.28
CA TYR A 112 14.44 12.86 6.53
C TYR A 112 15.95 12.73 6.34
N GLU A 113 16.67 13.05 7.40
CA GLU A 113 18.13 12.96 7.48
C GLU A 113 18.58 12.44 8.85
N ALA A 114 19.74 11.80 8.87
CA ALA A 114 20.36 11.43 10.14
C ALA A 114 20.90 12.68 10.84
N ALA A 115 20.45 12.94 12.05
CA ALA A 115 20.87 14.05 12.89
C ALA A 115 21.37 13.51 14.23
N ASP A 116 22.69 13.39 14.39
CA ASP A 116 23.35 12.79 15.56
C ASP A 116 22.83 11.37 15.86
N ALA A 117 22.11 11.20 16.97
CA ALA A 117 21.54 9.91 17.39
C ALA A 117 20.07 9.73 17.00
N ARG A 118 19.49 10.67 16.27
CA ARG A 118 18.08 10.68 15.88
C ARG A 118 17.92 10.93 14.38
N ILE A 119 16.73 10.71 13.90
CA ILE A 119 16.32 11.00 12.53
C ILE A 119 15.48 12.27 12.55
N ALA A 120 15.97 13.34 11.94
CA ALA A 120 15.18 14.54 11.71
C ALA A 120 14.29 14.31 10.48
N TRP A 121 13.00 14.59 10.58
CA TRP A 121 12.07 14.49 9.47
C TRP A 121 11.31 15.80 9.24
N SER A 122 10.92 16.04 8.01
CA SER A 122 10.10 17.17 7.59
C SER A 122 9.02 16.73 6.62
N LEU A 123 7.78 17.15 6.87
CA LEU A 123 6.68 17.04 5.92
C LEU A 123 6.69 18.26 5.03
N ILE A 124 6.90 18.06 3.75
CA ILE A 124 7.08 19.13 2.77
C ILE A 124 5.94 19.09 1.75
N ARG A 125 5.31 20.24 1.54
CA ARG A 125 4.44 20.49 0.39
C ARG A 125 5.25 21.12 -0.71
N CYS A 126 5.14 20.56 -1.91
CA CYS A 126 5.73 21.08 -3.13
C CYS A 126 4.63 21.48 -4.10
N THR A 127 4.52 22.76 -4.36
CA THR A 127 3.67 23.34 -5.43
C THR A 127 4.55 23.70 -6.62
N GLU A 128 3.94 24.14 -7.71
CA GLU A 128 4.69 24.68 -8.85
C GLU A 128 5.54 25.91 -8.49
N ALA A 129 5.07 26.70 -7.53
CA ALA A 129 5.70 27.99 -7.17
C ALA A 129 6.71 27.89 -6.04
N GLU A 130 6.45 27.02 -5.05
CA GLU A 130 7.23 27.01 -3.82
C GLU A 130 7.21 25.63 -3.11
N LYS A 131 8.14 25.49 -2.16
CA LYS A 131 8.18 24.40 -1.21
C LYS A 131 7.99 24.94 0.19
N THR A 132 7.11 24.31 0.95
CA THR A 132 6.76 24.73 2.29
C THR A 132 6.85 23.56 3.25
N THR A 133 7.62 23.69 4.32
CA THR A 133 7.60 22.73 5.42
C THR A 133 6.32 22.94 6.24
N LEU A 134 5.49 21.93 6.33
CA LEU A 134 4.21 21.94 7.04
C LEU A 134 4.34 21.45 8.48
N ALA A 135 5.21 20.48 8.70
CA ALA A 135 5.52 19.92 10.01
C ALA A 135 6.94 19.36 10.00
N SER A 136 7.54 19.24 11.16
CA SER A 136 8.84 18.61 11.35
C SER A 136 8.95 18.02 12.74
N GLY A 137 9.87 17.08 12.92
CA GLY A 137 10.09 16.43 14.19
C GLY A 137 11.33 15.56 14.18
N GLN A 138 11.45 14.74 15.21
CA GLN A 138 12.52 13.77 15.35
C GLN A 138 11.95 12.38 15.62
N ALA A 139 12.59 11.36 15.09
CA ALA A 139 12.29 9.96 15.34
C ALA A 139 13.53 9.23 15.86
N ASP A 140 13.34 8.19 16.65
CA ASP A 140 14.45 7.42 17.22
C ASP A 140 15.06 6.45 16.21
N SER A 141 14.34 6.13 15.13
CA SER A 141 14.80 5.26 14.05
C SER A 141 14.08 5.59 12.74
N TYR A 142 14.60 5.09 11.63
CA TYR A 142 13.96 5.19 10.31
C TYR A 142 12.56 4.57 10.29
N ASP A 143 12.32 3.54 11.09
CA ASP A 143 11.02 2.88 11.21
C ASP A 143 9.96 3.75 11.90
N ARG A 144 10.32 4.90 12.43
CA ARG A 144 9.43 5.84 13.14
C ARG A 144 9.16 7.12 12.36
N VAL A 145 9.71 7.25 11.17
CA VAL A 145 9.41 8.38 10.27
C VAL A 145 7.95 8.31 9.83
N PRO A 146 7.25 9.44 9.71
CA PRO A 146 5.84 9.47 9.34
C PRO A 146 5.55 8.79 8.00
N ALA A 147 4.43 8.07 7.91
CA ALA A 147 3.94 7.45 6.68
C ALA A 147 2.73 8.22 6.14
N LEU A 148 2.82 8.66 4.88
CA LEU A 148 1.76 9.37 4.16
C LEU A 148 0.77 8.40 3.52
N PHE A 149 -0.48 8.81 3.46
CA PHE A 149 -1.55 8.15 2.73
C PHE A 149 -2.63 9.16 2.34
N THR A 150 -3.62 8.75 1.56
CA THR A 150 -4.78 9.56 1.21
C THR A 150 -6.06 8.95 1.76
N LEU A 151 -6.97 9.81 2.23
CA LEU A 151 -8.32 9.45 2.66
C LEU A 151 -9.29 10.48 2.08
N ASP A 152 -10.31 10.06 1.33
CA ASP A 152 -11.25 10.95 0.65
C ASP A 152 -10.53 12.02 -0.19
N LYS A 153 -9.46 11.63 -0.88
CA LYS A 153 -8.56 12.52 -1.63
C LYS A 153 -7.87 13.62 -0.79
N GLN A 154 -7.88 13.48 0.53
CA GLN A 154 -7.16 14.36 1.44
C GLN A 154 -5.86 13.69 1.88
N PRO A 155 -4.74 14.38 1.81
CA PRO A 155 -3.48 13.88 2.36
C PRO A 155 -3.55 13.75 3.88
N MET A 156 -3.08 12.62 4.34
CA MET A 156 -2.99 12.24 5.75
C MET A 156 -1.61 11.69 6.03
N TYR A 157 -1.21 11.66 7.29
CA TYR A 157 -0.04 10.89 7.70
C TYR A 157 -0.23 10.26 9.08
N LEU A 158 0.40 9.09 9.26
CA LEU A 158 0.52 8.40 10.53
C LEU A 158 1.86 8.77 11.16
N LEU A 159 1.81 9.23 12.40
CA LEU A 159 2.98 9.66 13.19
C LEU A 159 3.09 8.81 14.45
N ALA A 160 4.27 8.23 14.69
CA ALA A 160 4.61 7.62 15.96
C ALA A 160 5.21 8.68 16.90
N GLU A 161 4.64 8.79 18.07
CA GLU A 161 5.06 9.70 19.14
C GLU A 161 5.45 8.90 20.40
N ASP A 162 6.16 9.52 21.34
CA ASP A 162 6.54 8.87 22.59
C ASP A 162 5.33 8.37 23.41
N SER A 163 4.18 9.02 23.25
CA SER A 163 2.94 8.74 23.97
C SER A 163 1.94 7.87 23.19
N GLY A 164 2.28 7.44 21.98
CA GLY A 164 1.38 6.64 21.14
C GLY A 164 1.45 6.95 19.66
N LEU A 165 0.32 6.83 18.96
CA LEU A 165 0.18 7.11 17.54
C LEU A 165 -0.82 8.23 17.28
N SER A 166 -0.51 9.11 16.35
CA SER A 166 -1.39 10.16 15.87
C SER A 166 -1.61 10.05 14.37
N VAL A 167 -2.88 10.18 13.95
CA VAL A 167 -3.23 10.38 12.55
C VAL A 167 -3.50 11.85 12.34
N CYS A 168 -2.79 12.44 11.40
CA CYS A 168 -2.87 13.87 11.10
C CYS A 168 -3.40 14.10 9.70
N ARG A 169 -4.25 15.11 9.55
CA ARG A 169 -4.78 15.60 8.27
C ARG A 169 -4.00 16.83 7.82
N VAL A 170 -3.73 16.90 6.53
CA VAL A 170 -3.14 18.08 5.89
C VAL A 170 -4.21 18.78 5.06
N ASP A 171 -4.50 20.04 5.40
CA ASP A 171 -5.44 20.90 4.68
C ASP A 171 -4.77 22.22 4.33
N GLY A 172 -4.35 22.35 3.08
CA GLY A 172 -3.51 23.45 2.65
C GLY A 172 -2.21 23.52 3.46
N SER A 173 -1.96 24.63 4.14
CA SER A 173 -0.80 24.82 5.01
C SER A 173 -1.04 24.39 6.47
N LYS A 174 -2.22 23.86 6.78
CA LYS A 174 -2.60 23.49 8.15
C LYS A 174 -2.47 21.99 8.34
N VAL A 175 -1.92 21.61 9.50
CA VAL A 175 -1.89 20.24 9.98
C VAL A 175 -2.75 20.14 11.22
N SER A 176 -3.58 19.11 11.32
CA SER A 176 -4.42 18.85 12.48
C SER A 176 -4.49 17.36 12.81
N THR A 177 -4.35 17.02 14.08
CA THR A 177 -4.56 15.65 14.56
C THR A 177 -6.05 15.32 14.52
N VAL A 178 -6.40 14.21 13.88
CA VAL A 178 -7.79 13.73 13.74
C VAL A 178 -8.07 12.47 14.55
N LEU A 179 -7.03 11.72 14.89
CA LEU A 179 -7.12 10.53 15.72
C LEU A 179 -5.84 10.39 16.53
N THR A 180 -5.99 9.98 17.80
CA THR A 180 -4.86 9.60 18.66
C THR A 180 -5.15 8.24 19.28
N VAL A 181 -4.17 7.34 19.25
CA VAL A 181 -4.19 6.07 19.98
C VAL A 181 -3.10 6.17 21.05
N PRO A 182 -3.49 6.47 22.30
CA PRO A 182 -2.54 6.64 23.39
C PRO A 182 -2.01 5.31 23.89
N ASP A 183 -0.90 5.36 24.61
CA ASP A 183 -0.30 4.22 25.32
C ASP A 183 -0.08 2.99 24.45
N CYS A 184 0.31 3.20 23.19
CA CYS A 184 0.63 2.13 22.27
C CYS A 184 2.08 2.23 21.76
N THR A 185 2.58 1.11 21.27
CA THR A 185 3.88 1.01 20.62
C THR A 185 3.71 0.45 19.21
N MET A 186 4.73 0.66 18.38
CA MET A 186 4.76 0.07 17.04
C MET A 186 5.43 -1.30 17.10
N PRO A 187 4.77 -2.38 16.67
CA PRO A 187 5.39 -3.70 16.59
C PRO A 187 6.39 -3.84 15.42
N GLY A 188 6.48 -2.83 14.57
CA GLY A 188 7.34 -2.77 13.39
C GLY A 188 7.43 -1.34 12.85
N PRO A 189 7.82 -1.14 11.59
CA PRO A 189 7.81 0.17 10.93
C PRO A 189 6.44 0.84 10.97
N VAL A 190 6.42 2.18 10.97
CA VAL A 190 5.19 2.97 10.81
C VAL A 190 4.63 2.68 9.42
N THR A 191 3.57 1.90 9.38
CA THR A 191 2.94 1.45 8.14
C THR A 191 1.45 1.70 8.20
N VAL A 192 0.92 2.26 7.13
CA VAL A 192 -0.50 2.51 6.94
C VAL A 192 -0.87 2.11 5.52
N CYS A 193 -2.03 1.51 5.35
CA CYS A 193 -2.62 1.27 4.03
C CYS A 193 -4.00 1.92 3.95
N SER A 194 -4.36 2.40 2.76
CA SER A 194 -5.64 3.05 2.50
C SER A 194 -6.23 2.57 1.18
N ASN A 195 -7.55 2.44 1.14
CA ASN A 195 -8.32 2.22 -0.09
C ASN A 195 -8.99 3.51 -0.61
N GLY A 196 -8.61 4.66 -0.02
CA GLY A 196 -9.15 5.97 -0.37
C GLY A 196 -10.34 6.41 0.48
N THR A 197 -11.10 5.50 1.08
CA THR A 197 -12.25 5.79 1.95
C THR A 197 -12.06 5.29 3.38
N GLN A 198 -11.19 4.32 3.55
CA GLN A 198 -10.81 3.71 4.82
C GLN A 198 -9.30 3.51 4.83
N TYR A 199 -8.76 3.39 6.03
CA TYR A 199 -7.35 3.09 6.22
C TYR A 199 -7.15 2.12 7.39
N ALA A 200 -6.04 1.42 7.36
CA ALA A 200 -5.65 0.52 8.43
C ALA A 200 -4.19 0.74 8.81
N PHE A 201 -3.89 0.58 10.08
CA PHE A 201 -2.53 0.61 10.62
C PHE A 201 -2.38 -0.41 11.75
N LEU A 202 -1.14 -0.71 12.11
CA LEU A 202 -0.79 -1.66 13.15
C LEU A 202 -0.20 -0.93 14.36
N ALA A 203 -0.70 -1.25 15.56
CA ALA A 203 -0.15 -0.77 16.82
C ALA A 203 -0.26 -1.84 17.90
N ALA A 204 0.69 -1.89 18.83
CA ALA A 204 0.61 -2.76 20.00
C ALA A 204 0.01 -1.96 21.17
N VAL A 205 -1.22 -2.28 21.53
CA VAL A 205 -1.95 -1.70 22.68
C VAL A 205 -2.13 -2.75 23.77
N ASN A 206 -2.17 -2.31 25.02
CA ASN A 206 -2.43 -3.20 26.16
C ASN A 206 -1.49 -4.42 26.27
N GLY A 207 -0.28 -4.32 25.73
CA GLY A 207 0.69 -5.41 25.71
C GLY A 207 0.37 -6.53 24.71
N ALA A 208 -0.45 -6.27 23.69
CA ALA A 208 -0.69 -7.19 22.58
C ALA A 208 0.64 -7.61 21.94
N ALA A 209 0.99 -8.90 22.05
CA ALA A 209 2.31 -9.41 21.73
C ALA A 209 2.68 -9.23 20.23
N TYR A 210 1.68 -9.29 19.35
CA TYR A 210 1.86 -9.22 17.90
C TYR A 210 1.18 -8.01 17.27
N GLY A 211 0.61 -7.15 18.12
CA GLY A 211 -0.08 -5.92 17.68
C GLY A 211 -1.57 -6.10 17.45
N THR A 212 -2.19 -4.98 17.19
CA THR A 212 -3.62 -4.81 16.91
C THR A 212 -3.75 -4.06 15.59
N VAL A 213 -4.52 -4.59 14.66
CA VAL A 213 -4.93 -3.86 13.46
C VAL A 213 -6.06 -2.92 13.82
N PHE A 214 -5.87 -1.65 13.52
CA PHE A 214 -6.89 -0.61 13.59
C PHE A 214 -7.43 -0.36 12.18
N ILE A 215 -8.74 -0.43 12.02
CA ILE A 215 -9.44 -0.11 10.78
C ILE A 215 -10.26 1.14 11.05
N CYS A 216 -10.03 2.18 10.26
CA CYS A 216 -10.54 3.52 10.48
C CYS A 216 -11.13 4.11 9.21
N ASP A 217 -11.93 5.16 9.39
CA ASP A 217 -12.39 6.05 8.34
C ASP A 217 -12.26 7.52 8.78
N GLY A 218 -12.90 8.43 8.04
CA GLY A 218 -12.92 9.86 8.37
C GLY A 218 -13.61 10.21 9.69
N SER A 219 -14.39 9.29 10.28
CA SER A 219 -15.09 9.47 11.56
C SER A 219 -14.32 8.92 12.76
N GLY A 220 -13.31 8.09 12.55
CA GLY A 220 -12.48 7.49 13.59
C GLY A 220 -12.28 5.98 13.45
N ILE A 221 -12.10 5.31 14.59
CA ILE A 221 -11.85 3.85 14.62
C ILE A 221 -13.17 3.11 14.41
N LEU A 222 -13.25 2.36 13.32
CA LEU A 222 -14.35 1.45 13.01
C LEU A 222 -14.20 0.11 13.71
N ARG A 223 -13.00 -0.46 13.69
CA ARG A 223 -12.69 -1.81 14.21
C ARG A 223 -11.28 -1.87 14.76
N GLN A 224 -11.12 -2.80 15.70
CA GLN A 224 -9.81 -3.19 16.23
C GLN A 224 -9.76 -4.71 16.27
N LYS A 225 -8.63 -5.28 15.85
CA LYS A 225 -8.42 -6.72 15.88
C LYS A 225 -7.01 -7.03 16.39
N GLU A 226 -6.94 -7.66 17.54
CA GLU A 226 -5.68 -8.23 18.05
C GLU A 226 -5.27 -9.43 17.21
N LEU A 227 -4.00 -9.50 16.85
CA LEU A 227 -3.44 -10.54 16.02
C LEU A 227 -2.83 -11.67 16.86
N SER A 228 -2.95 -12.89 16.35
CA SER A 228 -2.46 -14.10 17.03
C SER A 228 -1.02 -14.47 16.68
N LYS A 229 -0.45 -13.86 15.66
CA LYS A 229 0.91 -14.11 15.15
C LYS A 229 1.54 -12.79 14.67
N PRO A 230 2.88 -12.74 14.54
CA PRO A 230 3.54 -11.58 13.94
C PRO A 230 3.05 -11.30 12.52
N VAL A 231 2.88 -10.02 12.19
CA VAL A 231 2.53 -9.57 10.85
C VAL A 231 3.81 -9.41 10.05
N THR A 232 3.84 -10.02 8.87
CA THR A 232 4.91 -9.82 7.90
C THR A 232 4.57 -8.69 6.94
N THR A 233 3.29 -8.55 6.60
CA THR A 233 2.75 -7.50 5.73
C THR A 233 1.25 -7.39 5.91
N PHE A 234 0.66 -6.23 5.56
CA PHE A 234 -0.80 -6.10 5.50
C PHE A 234 -1.22 -5.11 4.42
N ALA A 235 -2.46 -5.25 3.96
CA ALA A 235 -3.07 -4.36 2.97
C ALA A 235 -4.57 -4.23 3.22
N ILE A 236 -5.17 -3.20 2.63
CA ILE A 236 -6.60 -2.95 2.65
C ILE A 236 -7.16 -3.00 1.23
N THR A 237 -8.29 -3.69 1.07
CA THR A 237 -9.14 -3.69 -0.14
C THR A 237 -10.43 -2.92 0.15
N ASP A 238 -11.38 -2.91 -0.77
CA ASP A 238 -12.66 -2.26 -0.53
C ASP A 238 -13.42 -2.85 0.67
N ASP A 239 -13.32 -4.17 0.85
CA ASP A 239 -14.12 -4.87 1.86
C ASP A 239 -13.30 -5.51 2.98
N TYR A 240 -11.98 -5.71 2.81
CA TYR A 240 -11.15 -6.49 3.71
C TYR A 240 -9.83 -5.81 4.06
N VAL A 241 -9.36 -6.05 5.28
CA VAL A 241 -7.93 -5.98 5.60
C VAL A 241 -7.38 -7.39 5.53
N VAL A 242 -6.27 -7.55 4.84
CA VAL A 242 -5.54 -8.82 4.69
C VAL A 242 -4.20 -8.69 5.39
N CYS A 243 -3.90 -9.63 6.28
CA CYS A 243 -2.63 -9.69 7.01
C CYS A 243 -1.90 -10.97 6.64
N GLY A 244 -0.70 -10.87 6.10
CA GLY A 244 0.24 -11.97 6.05
C GLY A 244 0.85 -12.18 7.43
N LEU A 245 0.81 -13.40 7.95
CA LEU A 245 1.22 -13.75 9.30
C LEU A 245 2.33 -14.80 9.24
N GLY A 246 3.30 -14.69 10.13
CA GLY A 246 4.37 -15.67 10.29
C GLY A 246 5.54 -15.09 11.04
N ALA A 247 6.38 -15.95 11.59
CA ALA A 247 7.67 -15.53 12.11
C ALA A 247 8.76 -15.81 11.07
N PRO A 248 9.76 -14.94 10.91
CA PRO A 248 10.82 -15.10 9.92
C PRO A 248 11.59 -16.43 10.03
N ASP A 249 11.62 -17.00 11.22
CA ASP A 249 12.39 -18.21 11.55
C ASP A 249 11.55 -19.50 11.53
N THR A 250 10.32 -19.43 11.04
CA THR A 250 9.41 -20.59 11.00
C THR A 250 8.83 -20.79 9.60
N ASP A 251 8.71 -22.05 9.18
CA ASP A 251 8.02 -22.42 7.93
C ASP A 251 6.48 -22.40 8.08
N ALA A 252 5.97 -21.84 9.17
CA ALA A 252 4.54 -21.82 9.46
C ALA A 252 3.94 -20.45 9.12
N PHE A 253 3.54 -20.29 7.87
CA PHE A 253 2.87 -19.10 7.39
C PHE A 253 1.36 -19.27 7.44
N SER A 254 0.67 -18.17 7.62
CA SER A 254 -0.77 -18.07 7.50
C SER A 254 -1.16 -16.68 7.04
N TYR A 255 -2.41 -16.49 6.70
CA TYR A 255 -2.97 -15.17 6.52
C TYR A 255 -4.28 -15.04 7.28
N GLU A 256 -4.62 -13.81 7.62
CA GLU A 256 -5.89 -13.46 8.24
C GLU A 256 -6.57 -12.39 7.38
N THR A 257 -7.85 -12.62 7.06
CA THR A 257 -8.70 -11.64 6.38
C THR A 257 -9.72 -11.11 7.37
N ILE A 258 -9.86 -9.80 7.47
CA ILE A 258 -10.77 -9.11 8.39
C ILE A 258 -11.78 -8.36 7.54
N LEU A 259 -13.05 -8.76 7.58
CA LEU A 259 -14.13 -8.08 6.88
C LEU A 259 -14.42 -6.73 7.57
N ILE A 260 -14.23 -5.62 6.87
CA ILE A 260 -14.32 -4.27 7.43
C ILE A 260 -15.70 -3.98 7.97
N GLY A 261 -16.75 -4.41 7.26
CA GLY A 261 -18.16 -4.12 7.61
C GLY A 261 -18.57 -4.61 9.01
N ASN A 262 -18.07 -5.77 9.47
CA ASN A 262 -18.49 -6.37 10.74
C ASN A 262 -17.35 -6.90 11.61
N GLY A 263 -16.09 -6.87 11.13
CA GLY A 263 -14.92 -7.37 11.86
C GLY A 263 -14.79 -8.90 11.88
N ASN A 264 -15.61 -9.64 11.13
CA ASN A 264 -15.47 -11.08 11.01
C ASN A 264 -14.11 -11.42 10.39
N THR A 265 -13.47 -12.45 10.94
CA THR A 265 -12.14 -12.87 10.51
C THR A 265 -12.17 -14.28 9.97
N THR A 266 -11.35 -14.51 8.95
CA THR A 266 -11.03 -15.85 8.46
C THR A 266 -9.52 -15.99 8.48
N THR A 267 -9.04 -17.07 9.09
CA THR A 267 -7.61 -17.40 9.12
C THR A 267 -7.40 -18.68 8.34
N ALA A 268 -6.39 -18.71 7.49
CA ALA A 268 -6.01 -19.90 6.75
C ALA A 268 -4.49 -20.06 6.76
N ASP A 269 -4.03 -21.31 6.76
CA ASP A 269 -2.63 -21.62 6.60
C ASP A 269 -2.19 -21.37 5.15
N SER A 270 -0.95 -20.93 4.98
CA SER A 270 -0.32 -20.72 3.69
C SER A 270 0.94 -21.57 3.60
N ALA A 271 1.17 -22.17 2.43
CA ALA A 271 2.40 -22.92 2.17
C ALA A 271 3.62 -22.00 2.03
N THR A 272 3.40 -20.73 1.73
CA THR A 272 4.44 -19.73 1.49
C THR A 272 4.07 -18.41 2.19
N PRO A 273 5.06 -17.57 2.54
CA PRO A 273 4.78 -16.25 3.09
C PRO A 273 4.10 -15.36 2.04
N MET A 274 3.28 -14.44 2.52
CA MET A 274 2.85 -13.28 1.73
C MET A 274 3.81 -12.13 2.03
N TRP A 275 4.51 -11.65 1.02
CA TRP A 275 5.40 -10.49 1.15
C TRP A 275 4.93 -9.34 0.26
N ARG A 276 5.20 -8.10 0.70
CA ARG A 276 4.94 -6.88 -0.06
C ARG A 276 3.49 -6.78 -0.55
N LEU A 277 2.56 -7.04 0.33
CA LEU A 277 1.13 -7.05 0.03
C LEU A 277 0.63 -5.63 -0.30
N ALA A 278 -0.07 -5.48 -1.41
CA ALA A 278 -0.82 -4.27 -1.76
C ALA A 278 -2.27 -4.63 -2.06
N GLY A 279 -3.21 -3.81 -1.61
CA GLY A 279 -4.64 -3.99 -1.86
C GLY A 279 -5.17 -2.99 -2.88
N SER A 280 -6.04 -3.45 -3.79
CA SER A 280 -6.74 -2.58 -4.74
C SER A 280 -8.09 -3.20 -5.10
N GLY A 281 -9.16 -2.40 -5.06
CA GLY A 281 -10.50 -2.90 -5.32
C GLY A 281 -10.85 -4.10 -4.44
N HIS A 282 -11.08 -5.27 -5.04
CA HIS A 282 -11.48 -6.49 -4.33
C HIS A 282 -10.37 -7.54 -4.20
N SER A 283 -9.13 -7.20 -4.53
CA SER A 283 -8.00 -8.12 -4.56
C SER A 283 -6.77 -7.60 -3.82
N CYS A 284 -5.81 -8.47 -3.59
CA CYS A 284 -4.49 -8.14 -3.10
C CYS A 284 -3.42 -8.73 -4.02
N LEU A 285 -2.43 -7.94 -4.38
CA LEU A 285 -1.21 -8.40 -5.04
C LEU A 285 -0.13 -8.65 -3.98
N TYR A 286 0.57 -9.78 -4.06
CA TYR A 286 1.69 -10.10 -3.19
C TYR A 286 2.75 -10.93 -3.92
N VAL A 287 3.92 -11.08 -3.34
CA VAL A 287 4.93 -12.06 -3.76
C VAL A 287 5.08 -13.14 -2.68
N ASP A 288 5.32 -14.36 -3.11
CA ASP A 288 5.58 -15.49 -2.22
C ASP A 288 7.06 -15.62 -1.83
N GLY A 289 7.43 -16.70 -1.14
CA GLY A 289 8.80 -16.97 -0.72
C GLY A 289 9.78 -17.23 -1.87
N ALA A 290 9.29 -17.51 -3.07
CA ALA A 290 10.08 -17.63 -4.30
C ALA A 290 10.03 -16.34 -5.14
N PHE A 291 9.44 -15.27 -4.59
CA PHE A 291 9.18 -13.98 -5.24
C PHE A 291 8.25 -14.07 -6.45
N ALA A 292 7.48 -15.14 -6.59
CA ALA A 292 6.45 -15.23 -7.61
C ALA A 292 5.28 -14.31 -7.27
N PRO A 293 4.76 -13.51 -8.21
CA PRO A 293 3.63 -12.63 -7.98
C PRO A 293 2.31 -13.39 -8.03
N HIS A 294 1.41 -13.04 -7.10
CA HIS A 294 0.10 -13.65 -6.96
C HIS A 294 -0.97 -12.59 -6.75
N ILE A 295 -2.17 -12.85 -7.27
CA ILE A 295 -3.38 -12.11 -6.90
C ILE A 295 -4.22 -12.98 -5.97
N PHE A 296 -4.54 -12.46 -4.81
CA PHE A 296 -5.40 -13.07 -3.81
C PHE A 296 -6.75 -12.34 -3.73
N TYR A 297 -7.83 -13.09 -3.75
CA TYR A 297 -9.21 -12.60 -3.63
C TYR A 297 -9.76 -12.94 -2.24
N PRO A 298 -9.80 -11.99 -1.29
CA PRO A 298 -10.19 -12.27 0.09
C PRO A 298 -11.61 -12.80 0.24
N ASN A 299 -12.54 -12.43 -0.64
CA ASN A 299 -13.94 -12.85 -0.60
C ASN A 299 -14.14 -14.33 -0.94
N THR A 300 -13.28 -14.90 -1.78
CA THR A 300 -13.35 -16.31 -2.23
C THR A 300 -12.22 -17.16 -1.65
N GLN A 301 -11.22 -16.55 -1.04
CA GLN A 301 -9.97 -17.18 -0.57
C GLN A 301 -9.20 -17.87 -1.71
N GLN A 302 -9.37 -17.40 -2.94
CA GLN A 302 -8.67 -17.92 -4.11
C GLN A 302 -7.42 -17.11 -4.39
N THR A 303 -6.44 -17.77 -5.00
CA THR A 303 -5.17 -17.17 -5.41
C THR A 303 -4.86 -17.57 -6.84
N ASP A 304 -4.55 -16.59 -7.68
CA ASP A 304 -4.05 -16.78 -9.03
C ASP A 304 -2.57 -16.40 -9.10
N THR A 305 -1.76 -17.26 -9.70
CA THR A 305 -0.34 -16.96 -9.95
C THR A 305 -0.22 -16.16 -11.24
N LEU A 306 0.47 -15.02 -11.17
CA LEU A 306 0.71 -14.19 -12.33
C LEU A 306 2.00 -14.61 -13.06
N THR A 307 1.99 -14.46 -14.38
CA THR A 307 3.20 -14.56 -15.20
C THR A 307 3.50 -13.17 -15.75
N ILE A 308 4.61 -12.60 -15.32
CA ILE A 308 5.15 -11.37 -15.90
C ILE A 308 6.17 -11.78 -16.94
N ASN A 309 5.82 -11.64 -18.22
CA ASN A 309 6.74 -11.95 -19.30
C ASN A 309 7.75 -10.82 -19.45
N THR A 310 9.00 -11.12 -19.19
CA THR A 310 10.13 -10.26 -19.54
C THR A 310 10.84 -10.89 -20.73
N ASP A 311 11.28 -10.09 -21.68
CA ASP A 311 12.08 -10.57 -22.83
C ASP A 311 13.45 -11.11 -22.40
N THR A 312 13.80 -10.94 -21.15
CA THR A 312 15.05 -11.45 -20.55
C THR A 312 14.79 -12.80 -19.89
N ALA A 313 15.17 -13.86 -20.55
CA ALA A 313 15.00 -15.25 -20.11
C ALA A 313 15.76 -15.61 -18.79
N ALA A 314 16.47 -14.67 -18.18
CA ALA A 314 17.33 -14.92 -17.04
C ALA A 314 16.70 -14.58 -15.69
N TYR A 315 15.63 -13.80 -15.65
CA TYR A 315 15.05 -13.32 -14.40
C TYR A 315 13.61 -13.78 -14.26
N GLN A 316 13.39 -14.67 -13.34
CA GLN A 316 12.05 -15.09 -12.96
C GLN A 316 11.41 -13.97 -12.10
N ASN A 317 10.66 -13.09 -12.76
CA ASN A 317 9.47 -12.38 -12.26
C ASN A 317 9.52 -11.87 -10.81
N TRP A 318 10.38 -10.89 -10.51
CA TRP A 318 10.49 -10.34 -9.17
C TRP A 318 10.02 -8.89 -9.14
N PRO A 319 8.72 -8.58 -9.00
CA PRO A 319 8.33 -7.21 -8.76
C PRO A 319 8.98 -6.74 -7.46
N THR A 320 9.79 -5.69 -7.58
CA THR A 320 10.50 -5.11 -6.44
C THR A 320 9.54 -4.32 -5.59
N LEU A 321 8.62 -3.60 -6.22
CA LEU A 321 7.59 -2.79 -5.61
C LEU A 321 6.29 -2.90 -6.41
N PHE A 322 5.17 -2.71 -5.74
CA PHE A 322 3.88 -2.52 -6.38
C PHE A 322 2.95 -1.69 -5.50
N PHE A 323 2.11 -0.91 -6.15
CA PHE A 323 1.13 -0.04 -5.52
C PHE A 323 -0.22 -0.18 -6.21
N SER A 324 -1.30 0.00 -5.46
CA SER A 324 -2.62 0.19 -6.06
C SER A 324 -2.61 1.39 -7.00
N ASP A 325 -3.25 1.25 -8.16
CA ASP A 325 -3.48 2.35 -9.09
C ASP A 325 -4.70 3.22 -8.70
N GLY A 326 -5.42 2.84 -7.65
CA GLY A 326 -6.65 3.50 -7.21
C GLY A 326 -7.88 3.20 -8.06
N ALA A 327 -7.74 2.38 -9.12
CA ALA A 327 -8.80 2.02 -10.06
C ALA A 327 -9.13 0.52 -10.05
N GLY A 328 -8.60 -0.23 -9.10
CA GLY A 328 -8.80 -1.68 -8.96
C GLY A 328 -7.66 -2.53 -9.54
N GLY A 329 -6.61 -1.91 -10.05
CA GLY A 329 -5.39 -2.55 -10.54
C GLY A 329 -4.15 -2.15 -9.76
N TYR A 330 -2.99 -2.49 -10.31
CA TYR A 330 -1.69 -2.27 -9.70
C TYR A 330 -0.67 -1.78 -10.72
N LEU A 331 0.23 -0.91 -10.27
CA LEU A 331 1.48 -0.62 -10.96
C LEU A 331 2.60 -1.38 -10.24
N ALA A 332 3.34 -2.20 -10.98
CA ALA A 332 4.48 -2.97 -10.48
C ALA A 332 5.78 -2.45 -11.09
N GLN A 333 6.81 -2.35 -10.28
CA GLN A 333 8.18 -1.99 -10.67
C GLN A 333 9.11 -3.18 -10.44
N MET A 334 9.99 -3.44 -11.39
CA MET A 334 11.09 -4.40 -11.27
C MET A 334 12.40 -3.75 -11.71
N ASP A 335 13.45 -3.98 -10.97
CA ASP A 335 14.83 -3.71 -11.42
C ASP A 335 15.38 -5.00 -12.03
N ILE A 336 15.78 -4.96 -13.31
CA ILE A 336 16.43 -6.06 -14.01
C ILE A 336 17.72 -5.52 -14.63
N ASP A 337 18.86 -6.05 -14.19
CA ASP A 337 20.19 -5.62 -14.68
C ASP A 337 20.38 -4.10 -14.65
N ASN A 338 19.96 -3.47 -13.56
CA ASN A 338 20.01 -2.03 -13.39
C ASN A 338 19.12 -1.24 -14.38
N THR A 339 18.02 -1.81 -14.78
CA THR A 339 16.99 -1.14 -15.59
C THR A 339 15.64 -1.32 -14.93
N ASP A 340 14.95 -0.22 -14.70
CA ASP A 340 13.60 -0.21 -14.14
C ASP A 340 12.57 -0.53 -15.23
N TYR A 341 11.79 -1.59 -14.99
CA TYR A 341 10.66 -2.00 -15.81
C TYR A 341 9.37 -1.83 -15.03
N PHE A 342 8.30 -1.49 -15.74
CA PHE A 342 6.99 -1.27 -15.15
C PHE A 342 5.90 -2.06 -15.87
N TRP A 343 4.96 -2.61 -15.09
CA TRP A 343 3.78 -3.31 -15.60
C TRP A 343 2.53 -2.81 -14.92
N HIS A 344 1.47 -2.68 -15.70
CA HIS A 344 0.13 -2.50 -15.19
C HIS A 344 -0.55 -3.86 -15.08
N ILE A 345 -1.11 -4.15 -13.91
CA ILE A 345 -1.80 -5.40 -13.59
C ILE A 345 -3.23 -5.04 -13.29
N ALA A 346 -4.16 -5.43 -14.18
CA ALA A 346 -5.59 -5.34 -13.93
C ALA A 346 -6.07 -6.65 -13.27
N ALA A 347 -6.82 -6.55 -12.17
CA ALA A 347 -7.28 -7.67 -11.36
C ALA A 347 -8.82 -7.74 -11.26
#